data_bf904cb67dc7c0931bfc0f50f1550210
#
_entry.id   bf904cb67dc7c0931bfc0f50f1550210
#
_cell.length_a   1.000
_cell.length_b   1.000
_cell.length_c   1.000
_cell.angle_alpha   90.00
_cell.angle_beta   90.00
_cell.angle_gamma   90.00
#
_symmetry.space_group_name_H-M   'P 1'
#
loop_
_entity.id
_entity.type
_entity.pdbx_description
1 polymer ?
#
loop_
_entity_poly.entity_id
_entity_poly.type
_entity_poly.pdbx_seq_one_letter_code
_entity_poly.pdbx_strand_id
1 'polypeptide(L)'
;MRSHPSALAAVVLLASVGAGSAFAPPTGRTRAFSPLRASSSDDVVDCIVVGAGISGSTLAHNLHIGGTDVVLTEARDYVGGNVISHKTEDGFIWEEGPNSFATQPSVVRIAHELGIDDQLVFADERLPPWVNHNGKLHPLPKGQGGKGPKGQLELVFGPNGVMKFAFQGELLSWPGRIRAGIGAFLGHMPTPEGKEETIKEWIVRILGTEVFERCIDPFVSGVYAGDPTKLSMKAALPKIARIEEYSYSIDWNKFGAIFYGGLKRQVELTKERKANPPEPEWVEFEYGNPGSFREGLGTLPRAIEKELGERVRLQWKLTKLEKGDDGLYTATYDTPNGTKALRARSVVSTAPAHALRDVLDSVLPGARPLFDEVRKEIDRVGIYHPPVAAVTVAYPKTAFRDVELPNEFGNLRDLPGFGSLNPRSEGVRTLGTLWSSSLFPGRCPPEYNLLLNYIGGSRDVAIADLTEEEVVAEVDKGCRQVLLNADAPPPKVLGMKLWPTAIPQYELGHLDIIKRLEEEESKVDGLWVCGNYRSGVAFPDCVTFGYEHAKVVREYLAG
;
A
#
# COMPACT_ATOMS: atom_id res chain seq x y z
N MET A 1 7.66 -9.24 43.16
CA MET A 1 7.90 -9.83 41.81
C MET A 1 7.55 -8.79 40.76
N ARG A 2 8.54 -8.16 40.14
CA ARG A 2 8.33 -7.14 39.11
C ARG A 2 8.06 -7.87 37.79
N SER A 3 6.84 -7.77 37.29
CA SER A 3 6.42 -8.31 36.00
C SER A 3 7.12 -7.57 34.87
N HIS A 4 7.97 -8.26 34.10
CA HIS A 4 8.56 -7.76 32.88
C HIS A 4 7.51 -7.73 31.78
N PRO A 5 7.36 -6.63 31.01
CA PRO A 5 6.46 -6.57 29.86
C PRO A 5 6.98 -7.49 28.74
N SER A 6 6.06 -8.19 28.07
CA SER A 6 6.38 -9.26 27.13
C SER A 6 6.56 -8.78 25.69
N ALA A 7 7.20 -9.59 24.91
CA ALA A 7 7.71 -9.51 23.54
C ALA A 7 6.77 -9.04 22.44
N LEU A 8 5.48 -9.10 22.66
CA LEU A 8 4.49 -8.77 21.66
C LEU A 8 4.30 -7.27 21.44
N ALA A 9 4.81 -6.42 22.34
CA ALA A 9 4.92 -4.97 22.10
C ALA A 9 5.65 -4.66 20.78
N ALA A 10 6.58 -5.51 20.37
CA ALA A 10 7.28 -5.34 19.10
C ALA A 10 6.39 -5.62 17.87
N VAL A 11 5.55 -6.66 17.90
CA VAL A 11 4.66 -6.99 16.77
C VAL A 11 3.61 -5.89 16.54
N VAL A 12 3.15 -5.27 17.61
CA VAL A 12 2.14 -4.19 17.53
C VAL A 12 2.75 -2.84 17.22
N LEU A 13 3.96 -2.57 17.72
CA LEU A 13 4.76 -1.46 17.21
C LEU A 13 5.03 -1.62 15.71
N LEU A 14 5.19 -2.84 15.22
CA LEU A 14 5.31 -3.16 13.79
C LEU A 14 4.03 -2.80 13.01
N ALA A 15 2.86 -3.06 13.57
CA ALA A 15 1.56 -2.74 12.94
C ALA A 15 1.18 -1.26 13.06
N SER A 16 1.64 -0.55 14.10
CA SER A 16 1.35 0.87 14.36
C SER A 16 2.35 1.86 13.74
N VAL A 17 3.50 1.39 13.26
CA VAL A 17 4.54 2.21 12.58
C VAL A 17 4.22 2.42 11.09
N GLY A 18 3.00 2.11 10.64
CA GLY A 18 2.52 2.54 9.34
C GLY A 18 2.52 4.05 9.23
N ALA A 19 3.32 4.57 8.31
CA ALA A 19 3.27 5.89 7.72
C ALA A 19 3.70 7.13 8.53
N GLY A 20 4.72 7.76 8.05
CA GLY A 20 5.11 9.13 8.34
C GLY A 20 6.46 9.45 7.73
N SER A 21 6.50 9.86 6.47
CA SER A 21 7.58 10.70 5.97
C SER A 21 7.30 12.13 6.44
N ALA A 22 8.31 12.80 7.00
CA ALA A 22 8.21 14.19 7.39
C ALA A 22 8.04 15.06 6.14
N PHE A 23 6.97 15.84 6.09
CA PHE A 23 6.71 16.80 5.02
C PHE A 23 6.78 18.21 5.58
N ALA A 24 7.68 19.04 5.05
CA ALA A 24 7.67 20.48 5.27
C ALA A 24 6.77 21.13 4.21
N PRO A 25 5.75 21.93 4.60
CA PRO A 25 4.89 22.58 3.61
C PRO A 25 5.64 23.72 2.91
N PRO A 26 5.50 23.88 1.60
CA PRO A 26 5.89 25.12 0.95
C PRO A 26 4.79 26.17 1.18
N THR A 27 5.17 27.33 1.67
CA THR A 27 4.32 28.53 1.70
C THR A 27 4.07 28.98 0.26
N GLY A 28 2.91 28.66 -0.28
CA GLY A 28 2.52 29.00 -1.66
C GLY A 28 1.57 30.18 -1.73
N ARG A 29 2.02 31.28 -2.31
CA ARG A 29 1.14 32.36 -2.79
C ARG A 29 0.34 31.86 -4.00
N THR A 30 -0.97 31.97 -3.94
CA THR A 30 -1.87 31.82 -5.09
C THR A 30 -1.50 32.82 -6.20
N ARG A 31 -1.05 32.32 -7.34
CA ARG A 31 -0.93 33.10 -8.59
C ARG A 31 -2.16 32.82 -9.45
N ALA A 32 -2.69 33.89 -10.03
CA ALA A 32 -3.82 33.88 -10.95
C ALA A 32 -3.51 33.04 -12.19
N PHE A 33 -4.46 32.18 -12.57
CA PHE A 33 -4.39 31.32 -13.74
C PHE A 33 -4.37 32.12 -15.05
N SER A 34 -3.44 31.78 -15.95
CA SER A 34 -3.53 32.19 -17.34
C SER A 34 -4.40 31.19 -18.12
N PRO A 35 -5.33 31.64 -19.00
CA PRO A 35 -6.16 30.74 -19.77
C PRO A 35 -5.33 29.93 -20.78
N LEU A 36 -5.73 28.65 -20.96
CA LEU A 36 -5.18 27.73 -21.93
C LEU A 36 -5.10 28.32 -23.34
N ARG A 37 -3.92 28.25 -23.95
CA ARG A 37 -3.78 28.23 -25.40
C ARG A 37 -4.12 26.85 -25.92
N ALA A 38 -5.03 26.72 -26.87
CA ALA A 38 -5.22 25.49 -27.61
C ALA A 38 -3.91 25.14 -28.33
N SER A 39 -3.29 24.00 -27.98
CA SER A 39 -2.00 23.62 -28.52
C SER A 39 -2.13 23.25 -30.00
N SER A 40 -1.36 23.93 -30.85
CA SER A 40 -1.03 23.47 -32.18
C SER A 40 -0.08 22.24 -32.08
N SER A 41 0.04 21.44 -33.14
CA SER A 41 0.89 20.26 -33.19
C SER A 41 2.38 20.49 -32.90
N ASP A 42 2.81 21.72 -32.73
CA ASP A 42 4.20 22.16 -32.51
C ASP A 42 4.45 22.71 -31.09
N ASP A 43 3.47 22.73 -30.20
CA ASP A 43 3.62 23.31 -28.86
C ASP A 43 4.40 22.33 -27.95
N VAL A 44 5.54 22.84 -27.42
CA VAL A 44 6.37 22.15 -26.43
C VAL A 44 5.80 22.41 -25.05
N VAL A 45 5.44 21.34 -24.31
CA VAL A 45 5.00 21.44 -22.92
C VAL A 45 6.20 21.36 -21.95
N ASP A 46 6.02 21.83 -20.73
CA ASP A 46 7.08 21.75 -19.72
C ASP A 46 7.35 20.32 -19.27
N CYS A 47 6.27 19.55 -19.03
CA CYS A 47 6.39 18.18 -18.55
C CYS A 47 5.31 17.25 -19.12
N ILE A 48 5.71 16.08 -19.57
CA ILE A 48 4.80 14.94 -19.81
C ILE A 48 4.88 13.99 -18.63
N VAL A 49 3.72 13.67 -18.04
CA VAL A 49 3.58 12.60 -17.04
C VAL A 49 2.93 11.39 -17.71
N VAL A 50 3.60 10.25 -17.70
CA VAL A 50 3.14 9.01 -18.32
C VAL A 50 2.57 8.08 -17.26
N GLY A 51 1.29 7.73 -17.41
CA GLY A 51 0.52 6.89 -16.48
C GLY A 51 -0.34 7.72 -15.52
N ALA A 52 -1.67 7.58 -15.63
CA ALA A 52 -2.64 8.25 -14.78
C ALA A 52 -3.08 7.39 -13.57
N GLY A 53 -2.19 6.56 -13.03
CA GLY A 53 -2.33 5.97 -11.69
C GLY A 53 -2.21 7.04 -10.60
N ILE A 54 -2.36 6.67 -9.34
CA ILE A 54 -2.33 7.62 -8.20
C ILE A 54 -1.05 8.47 -8.19
N SER A 55 0.12 7.87 -8.44
CA SER A 55 1.40 8.60 -8.47
C SER A 55 1.42 9.67 -9.57
N GLY A 56 1.07 9.30 -10.80
CA GLY A 56 1.10 10.23 -11.94
C GLY A 56 0.02 11.28 -11.86
N SER A 57 -1.20 10.91 -11.46
CA SER A 57 -2.31 11.87 -11.27
C SER A 57 -1.96 12.91 -10.22
N THR A 58 -1.45 12.48 -9.06
CA THR A 58 -1.05 13.41 -7.98
C THR A 58 0.14 14.28 -8.39
N LEU A 59 1.10 13.73 -9.12
CA LEU A 59 2.23 14.50 -9.67
C LEU A 59 1.73 15.57 -10.65
N ALA A 60 0.88 15.19 -11.60
CA ALA A 60 0.34 16.13 -12.60
C ALA A 60 -0.50 17.24 -11.95
N HIS A 61 -1.33 16.91 -10.95
CA HIS A 61 -2.05 17.90 -10.14
C HIS A 61 -1.08 18.89 -9.49
N ASN A 62 -0.05 18.41 -8.79
CA ASN A 62 0.92 19.28 -8.11
C ASN A 62 1.76 20.13 -9.06
N LEU A 63 2.10 19.62 -10.24
CA LEU A 63 2.76 20.41 -11.28
C LEU A 63 1.83 21.49 -11.81
N HIS A 64 0.57 21.14 -12.08
CA HIS A 64 -0.45 22.07 -12.59
C HIS A 64 -0.72 23.24 -11.63
N ILE A 65 -1.02 22.95 -10.35
CA ILE A 65 -1.26 24.02 -9.35
C ILE A 65 0.01 24.85 -9.08
N GLY A 66 1.20 24.28 -9.33
CA GLY A 66 2.49 24.97 -9.29
C GLY A 66 2.79 25.84 -10.53
N GLY A 67 1.89 25.89 -11.52
CA GLY A 67 2.01 26.70 -12.73
C GLY A 67 2.86 26.08 -13.85
N THR A 68 3.16 24.76 -13.79
CA THR A 68 3.86 24.01 -14.85
C THR A 68 2.87 23.64 -15.95
N ASP A 69 3.25 23.80 -17.21
CA ASP A 69 2.47 23.29 -18.33
C ASP A 69 2.68 21.78 -18.47
N VAL A 70 1.73 21.00 -17.93
CA VAL A 70 1.82 19.53 -17.82
C VAL A 70 0.73 18.85 -18.64
N VAL A 71 1.10 17.74 -19.29
CA VAL A 71 0.16 16.78 -19.92
C VAL A 71 0.30 15.43 -19.23
N LEU A 72 -0.83 14.88 -18.80
CA LEU A 72 -0.94 13.54 -18.21
C LEU A 72 -1.48 12.57 -19.26
N THR A 73 -0.73 11.51 -19.56
CA THR A 73 -1.13 10.51 -20.56
C THR A 73 -1.39 9.16 -19.91
N GLU A 74 -2.40 8.43 -20.38
CA GLU A 74 -2.81 7.12 -19.88
C GLU A 74 -3.14 6.19 -21.05
N ALA A 75 -2.65 4.95 -20.99
CA ALA A 75 -2.90 3.96 -22.03
C ALA A 75 -4.33 3.39 -22.02
N ARG A 76 -4.97 3.39 -20.85
CA ARG A 76 -6.35 2.94 -20.65
C ARG A 76 -7.34 4.06 -20.94
N ASP A 77 -8.62 3.73 -20.94
CA ASP A 77 -9.75 4.64 -21.14
C ASP A 77 -10.26 5.26 -19.81
N TYR A 78 -9.53 5.07 -18.70
CA TYR A 78 -9.84 5.60 -17.38
C TYR A 78 -8.59 5.96 -16.58
N VAL A 79 -8.74 6.85 -15.62
CA VAL A 79 -7.70 7.23 -14.64
C VAL A 79 -7.75 6.35 -13.39
N GLY A 80 -6.66 6.37 -12.59
CA GLY A 80 -6.58 5.66 -11.31
C GLY A 80 -5.69 4.42 -11.35
N GLY A 81 -5.37 3.91 -12.53
CA GLY A 81 -4.52 2.72 -12.65
C GLY A 81 -5.22 1.49 -12.05
N ASN A 82 -4.69 0.96 -10.94
CA ASN A 82 -5.29 -0.18 -10.24
C ASN A 82 -6.31 0.23 -9.17
N VAL A 83 -6.60 1.51 -9.03
CA VAL A 83 -7.66 2.04 -8.13
C VAL A 83 -8.95 2.16 -8.95
N ILE A 84 -9.81 1.16 -8.82
CA ILE A 84 -11.08 1.08 -9.53
C ILE A 84 -12.19 0.81 -8.51
N SER A 85 -13.15 1.72 -8.45
CA SER A 85 -14.32 1.62 -7.57
C SER A 85 -15.59 1.53 -8.38
N HIS A 86 -16.49 0.67 -7.97
CA HIS A 86 -17.80 0.44 -8.58
C HIS A 86 -18.92 0.75 -7.59
N LYS A 87 -20.09 1.06 -8.15
CA LYS A 87 -21.33 1.28 -7.40
C LYS A 87 -22.50 0.72 -8.19
N THR A 88 -23.39 -0.02 -7.51
CA THR A 88 -24.65 -0.50 -8.08
C THR A 88 -25.83 0.34 -7.61
N GLU A 89 -26.94 0.26 -8.34
CA GLU A 89 -28.19 0.94 -8.00
C GLU A 89 -28.79 0.44 -6.67
N ASP A 90 -28.57 -0.84 -6.34
CA ASP A 90 -29.00 -1.46 -5.08
C ASP A 90 -28.03 -1.21 -3.90
N GLY A 91 -27.08 -0.29 -4.05
CA GLY A 91 -26.32 0.29 -2.96
C GLY A 91 -25.03 -0.44 -2.56
N PHE A 92 -24.52 -1.35 -3.39
CA PHE A 92 -23.19 -1.90 -3.18
C PHE A 92 -22.11 -0.99 -3.75
N ILE A 93 -21.03 -0.80 -2.98
CA ILE A 93 -19.83 -0.05 -3.40
C ILE A 93 -18.61 -0.91 -3.10
N TRP A 94 -17.79 -1.23 -4.12
CA TRP A 94 -16.62 -2.08 -3.96
C TRP A 94 -15.42 -1.64 -4.80
N GLU A 95 -14.27 -2.24 -4.49
CA GLU A 95 -12.98 -1.97 -5.13
C GLU A 95 -12.51 -3.21 -5.90
N GLU A 96 -11.87 -3.01 -7.05
CA GLU A 96 -11.18 -4.08 -7.79
C GLU A 96 -9.67 -4.14 -7.48
N GLY A 97 -9.13 -3.17 -6.78
CA GLY A 97 -7.73 -3.07 -6.39
C GLY A 97 -7.59 -2.86 -4.88
N PRO A 98 -6.85 -1.84 -4.41
CA PRO A 98 -6.78 -1.53 -2.99
C PRO A 98 -8.15 -1.14 -2.44
N ASN A 99 -8.45 -1.54 -1.18
CA ASN A 99 -9.75 -1.25 -0.53
C ASN A 99 -9.72 0.02 0.34
N SER A 100 -8.57 0.36 0.86
CA SER A 100 -8.38 1.46 1.81
C SER A 100 -6.94 1.95 1.78
N PHE A 101 -6.71 3.09 2.39
CA PHE A 101 -5.37 3.60 2.66
C PHE A 101 -5.14 3.78 4.16
N ALA A 102 -3.89 3.70 4.60
CA ALA A 102 -3.50 4.18 5.93
C ALA A 102 -3.48 5.72 5.88
N THR A 103 -4.31 6.38 6.68
CA THR A 103 -4.48 7.84 6.61
C THR A 103 -3.19 8.58 6.93
N GLN A 104 -2.79 9.46 6.00
CA GLN A 104 -1.61 10.32 6.09
C GLN A 104 -1.95 11.75 5.69
N PRO A 105 -1.17 12.75 6.14
CA PRO A 105 -1.37 14.15 5.80
C PRO A 105 -1.45 14.42 4.28
N SER A 106 -0.65 13.72 3.49
CA SER A 106 -0.64 13.87 2.03
C SER A 106 -1.98 13.56 1.37
N VAL A 107 -2.69 12.52 1.85
CA VAL A 107 -4.00 12.15 1.32
C VAL A 107 -5.09 13.13 1.76
N VAL A 108 -5.07 13.56 3.02
CA VAL A 108 -6.03 14.54 3.53
C VAL A 108 -5.82 15.89 2.84
N ARG A 109 -4.56 16.29 2.65
CA ARG A 109 -4.18 17.51 1.94
C ARG A 109 -4.72 17.53 0.50
N ILE A 110 -4.47 16.49 -0.29
CA ILE A 110 -4.95 16.48 -1.68
C ILE A 110 -6.47 16.43 -1.75
N ALA A 111 -7.14 15.76 -0.82
CA ALA A 111 -8.60 15.77 -0.74
C ALA A 111 -9.14 17.19 -0.47
N HIS A 112 -8.47 17.93 0.41
CA HIS A 112 -8.81 19.32 0.71
C HIS A 112 -8.53 20.25 -0.49
N GLU A 113 -7.35 20.14 -1.13
CA GLU A 113 -6.98 20.92 -2.31
C GLU A 113 -7.98 20.73 -3.48
N LEU A 114 -8.55 19.54 -3.61
CA LEU A 114 -9.56 19.19 -4.63
C LEU A 114 -11.00 19.50 -4.19
N GLY A 115 -11.23 19.95 -2.94
CA GLY A 115 -12.56 20.21 -2.39
C GLY A 115 -13.42 18.95 -2.24
N ILE A 116 -12.80 17.79 -1.95
CA ILE A 116 -13.47 16.50 -1.73
C ILE A 116 -13.23 15.93 -0.34
N ASP A 117 -12.82 16.74 0.61
CA ASP A 117 -12.56 16.36 1.99
C ASP A 117 -13.81 15.87 2.72
N ASP A 118 -15.01 16.34 2.35
CA ASP A 118 -16.30 15.82 2.80
C ASP A 118 -16.60 14.38 2.35
N GLN A 119 -15.87 13.90 1.34
CA GLN A 119 -15.97 12.51 0.85
C GLN A 119 -15.09 11.53 1.65
N LEU A 120 -14.16 12.02 2.46
CA LEU A 120 -13.32 11.18 3.29
C LEU A 120 -14.14 10.42 4.33
N VAL A 121 -13.86 9.14 4.48
CA VAL A 121 -14.43 8.27 5.52
C VAL A 121 -13.30 7.50 6.20
N PHE A 122 -13.40 7.36 7.52
CA PHE A 122 -12.41 6.67 8.32
C PHE A 122 -13.05 5.48 9.04
N ALA A 123 -12.33 4.38 9.10
CA ALA A 123 -12.77 3.20 9.84
C ALA A 123 -12.77 3.47 11.34
N ASP A 124 -13.60 2.75 12.09
CA ASP A 124 -13.53 2.75 13.54
C ASP A 124 -12.16 2.20 13.97
N GLU A 125 -11.38 3.02 14.67
CA GLU A 125 -10.04 2.68 15.10
C GLU A 125 -10.00 1.52 16.11
N ARG A 126 -11.14 1.14 16.69
CA ARG A 126 -11.26 0.00 17.62
C ARG A 126 -11.33 -1.35 16.92
N LEU A 127 -11.67 -1.38 15.62
CA LEU A 127 -11.81 -2.61 14.84
C LEU A 127 -10.45 -3.30 14.62
N PRO A 128 -10.18 -4.50 15.20
CA PRO A 128 -8.91 -5.19 15.03
C PRO A 128 -8.84 -5.93 13.69
N PRO A 129 -7.65 -6.16 13.14
CA PRO A 129 -7.44 -7.25 12.20
C PRO A 129 -7.49 -8.59 12.94
N TRP A 130 -8.03 -9.62 12.28
CA TRP A 130 -8.16 -10.97 12.81
C TRP A 130 -7.20 -11.93 12.11
N VAL A 131 -6.77 -12.98 12.81
CA VAL A 131 -6.04 -14.11 12.23
C VAL A 131 -6.85 -15.38 12.46
N ASN A 132 -7.11 -16.12 11.39
CA ASN A 132 -7.69 -17.45 11.47
C ASN A 132 -6.64 -18.45 11.95
N HIS A 133 -6.89 -19.14 13.05
CA HIS A 133 -6.00 -20.21 13.54
C HIS A 133 -6.78 -21.28 14.28
N ASN A 134 -6.58 -22.55 13.89
CA ASN A 134 -7.31 -23.69 14.44
C ASN A 134 -8.83 -23.52 14.38
N GLY A 135 -9.37 -22.98 13.28
CA GLY A 135 -10.79 -22.77 13.05
C GLY A 135 -11.42 -21.65 13.89
N LYS A 136 -10.62 -20.84 14.59
CA LYS A 136 -11.05 -19.67 15.38
C LYS A 136 -10.42 -18.38 14.86
N LEU A 137 -11.12 -17.27 15.08
CA LEU A 137 -10.60 -15.92 14.82
C LEU A 137 -9.93 -15.36 16.08
N HIS A 138 -8.68 -14.96 15.95
CA HIS A 138 -7.88 -14.35 17.00
C HIS A 138 -7.61 -12.88 16.66
N PRO A 139 -7.99 -11.91 17.52
CA PRO A 139 -7.72 -10.51 17.25
C PRO A 139 -6.24 -10.21 17.41
N LEU A 140 -5.66 -9.50 16.45
CA LEU A 140 -4.34 -8.91 16.65
C LEU A 140 -4.45 -7.70 17.57
N PRO A 141 -3.43 -7.43 18.39
CA PRO A 141 -3.45 -6.30 19.31
C PRO A 141 -3.66 -4.98 18.58
N LYS A 142 -4.60 -4.18 19.06
CA LYS A 142 -4.88 -2.82 18.59
C LYS A 142 -5.33 -1.96 19.77
N GLY A 143 -4.92 -0.68 19.81
CA GLY A 143 -5.44 0.28 20.77
C GLY A 143 -6.94 0.52 20.53
N GLN A 144 -7.65 0.89 21.58
CA GLN A 144 -9.09 1.22 21.48
C GLN A 144 -9.36 2.69 21.15
N GLY A 145 -8.41 3.36 20.52
CA GLY A 145 -8.47 4.79 20.27
C GLY A 145 -8.00 5.62 21.46
N GLY A 146 -7.22 6.61 21.16
CA GLY A 146 -6.70 7.52 22.18
C GLY A 146 -5.42 8.20 21.70
N LYS A 147 -5.40 9.53 21.82
CA LYS A 147 -4.25 10.34 21.39
C LYS A 147 -3.14 10.35 22.45
N GLY A 148 -1.90 10.36 22.02
CA GLY A 148 -0.74 10.57 22.89
C GLY A 148 -0.47 9.43 23.89
N PRO A 149 0.08 9.74 25.10
CA PRO A 149 0.48 8.73 26.08
C PRO A 149 -0.66 7.81 26.53
N LYS A 150 -1.90 8.31 26.57
CA LYS A 150 -3.07 7.53 26.98
C LYS A 150 -3.39 6.44 25.97
N GLY A 151 -3.39 6.75 24.66
CA GLY A 151 -3.59 5.74 23.61
C GLY A 151 -2.48 4.69 23.57
N GLN A 152 -1.25 5.09 23.88
CA GLN A 152 -0.12 4.14 23.99
C GLN A 152 -0.27 3.19 25.18
N LEU A 153 -0.76 3.69 26.32
CA LEU A 153 -1.06 2.85 27.47
C LEU A 153 -2.19 1.86 27.17
N GLU A 154 -3.22 2.29 26.43
CA GLU A 154 -4.30 1.39 25.99
C GLU A 154 -3.81 0.34 24.99
N LEU A 155 -2.94 0.70 24.06
CA LEU A 155 -2.33 -0.27 23.15
C LEU A 155 -1.54 -1.33 23.90
N VAL A 156 -0.87 -0.98 24.97
CA VAL A 156 -0.07 -1.92 25.78
C VAL A 156 -0.94 -2.70 26.77
N PHE A 157 -1.78 -2.00 27.55
CA PHE A 157 -2.47 -2.56 28.72
C PHE A 157 -4.00 -2.67 28.54
N GLY A 158 -4.57 -2.17 27.45
CA GLY A 158 -6.00 -2.17 27.20
C GLY A 158 -6.60 -3.57 26.98
N PRO A 159 -7.93 -3.64 26.87
CA PRO A 159 -8.66 -4.92 26.73
C PRO A 159 -8.26 -5.77 25.52
N ASN A 160 -7.76 -5.12 24.46
CA ASN A 160 -7.19 -5.78 23.30
C ASN A 160 -5.71 -5.40 23.09
N GLY A 161 -5.02 -5.07 24.18
CA GLY A 161 -3.63 -4.64 24.16
C GLY A 161 -2.64 -5.79 24.07
N VAL A 162 -1.40 -5.40 23.82
CA VAL A 162 -0.26 -6.29 23.68
C VAL A 162 -0.08 -7.24 24.86
N MET A 163 -0.28 -6.75 26.08
CA MET A 163 -0.10 -7.55 27.29
C MET A 163 -1.14 -8.65 27.38
N LYS A 164 -2.43 -8.36 27.07
CA LYS A 164 -3.47 -9.38 27.05
C LYS A 164 -3.20 -10.42 25.97
N PHE A 165 -2.86 -10.00 24.78
CA PHE A 165 -2.48 -10.91 23.69
C PHE A 165 -1.29 -11.80 24.09
N ALA A 166 -0.27 -11.22 24.71
CA ALA A 166 0.92 -11.93 25.14
C ALA A 166 0.65 -13.00 26.23
N PHE A 167 -0.20 -12.72 27.20
CA PHE A 167 -0.42 -13.60 28.34
C PHE A 167 -1.66 -14.49 28.21
N GLN A 168 -2.69 -14.05 27.52
CA GLN A 168 -3.99 -14.72 27.45
C GLN A 168 -4.38 -15.18 26.03
N GLY A 169 -3.75 -14.61 24.97
CA GLY A 169 -4.05 -14.98 23.59
C GLY A 169 -3.67 -16.44 23.29
N GLU A 170 -4.46 -17.13 22.47
CA GLU A 170 -4.21 -18.52 22.06
C GLU A 170 -3.38 -18.65 20.78
N LEU A 171 -3.08 -17.53 20.11
CA LEU A 171 -2.37 -17.54 18.82
C LEU A 171 -0.90 -18.01 18.94
N LEU A 172 -0.23 -17.75 20.07
CA LEU A 172 1.14 -18.19 20.31
C LEU A 172 1.23 -19.19 21.45
N SER A 173 2.05 -20.21 21.28
CA SER A 173 2.40 -21.15 22.36
C SER A 173 3.22 -20.47 23.45
N TRP A 174 3.28 -21.06 24.66
CA TRP A 174 4.13 -20.54 25.73
C TRP A 174 5.62 -20.46 25.35
N PRO A 175 6.24 -21.46 24.69
CA PRO A 175 7.61 -21.34 24.19
C PRO A 175 7.76 -20.22 23.17
N GLY A 176 6.80 -20.04 22.24
CA GLY A 176 6.78 -18.97 21.25
C GLY A 176 6.74 -17.59 21.91
N ARG A 177 5.92 -17.40 22.94
CA ARG A 177 5.83 -16.15 23.73
C ARG A 177 7.13 -15.82 24.44
N ILE A 178 7.75 -16.82 25.09
CA ILE A 178 9.04 -16.65 25.78
C ILE A 178 10.12 -16.28 24.76
N ARG A 179 10.19 -17.01 23.63
CA ARG A 179 11.17 -16.72 22.56
C ARG A 179 11.04 -15.32 22.01
N ALA A 180 9.82 -14.91 21.69
CA ALA A 180 9.52 -13.59 21.23
C ALA A 180 9.85 -12.52 22.28
N GLY A 181 9.62 -12.82 23.60
CA GLY A 181 9.98 -11.98 24.75
C GLY A 181 11.45 -11.70 24.86
N ILE A 182 12.24 -12.74 24.78
CA ILE A 182 13.69 -12.63 24.81
C ILE A 182 14.18 -11.69 23.70
N GLY A 183 13.75 -11.90 22.45
CA GLY A 183 14.19 -11.08 21.32
C GLY A 183 13.77 -9.62 21.39
N ALA A 184 12.55 -9.35 21.87
CA ALA A 184 12.02 -8.00 21.93
C ALA A 184 12.62 -7.14 23.06
N PHE A 185 12.93 -7.74 24.22
CA PHE A 185 13.34 -7.00 25.43
C PHE A 185 14.79 -7.21 25.83
N LEU A 186 15.31 -8.44 25.71
CA LEU A 186 16.69 -8.73 26.10
C LEU A 186 17.68 -8.51 24.95
N GLY A 187 17.17 -8.47 23.70
CA GLY A 187 17.96 -8.24 22.53
C GLY A 187 18.16 -9.49 21.67
N HIS A 188 18.85 -9.30 20.57
CA HIS A 188 19.13 -10.29 19.54
C HIS A 188 20.47 -10.00 18.89
N MET A 189 21.04 -10.98 18.21
CA MET A 189 22.25 -10.76 17.42
C MET A 189 21.95 -9.79 16.25
N PRO A 190 22.82 -8.84 15.95
CA PRO A 190 22.65 -7.94 14.80
C PRO A 190 22.69 -8.71 13.48
N THR A 191 22.12 -8.10 12.44
CA THR A 191 22.33 -8.55 11.07
C THR A 191 23.83 -8.57 10.77
N PRO A 192 24.38 -9.66 10.22
CA PRO A 192 25.79 -9.69 9.78
C PRO A 192 26.08 -8.54 8.81
N GLU A 193 27.25 -7.92 8.96
CA GLU A 193 27.67 -6.81 8.10
C GLU A 193 27.66 -7.23 6.62
N GLY A 194 27.11 -6.36 5.76
CA GLY A 194 26.97 -6.63 4.33
C GLY A 194 25.87 -7.61 3.94
N LYS A 195 25.14 -8.22 4.89
CA LYS A 195 24.03 -9.11 4.58
C LYS A 195 22.73 -8.32 4.45
N GLU A 196 22.01 -8.52 3.34
CA GLU A 196 20.61 -8.18 3.19
C GLU A 196 19.75 -9.37 3.67
N GLU A 197 18.79 -9.15 4.57
CA GLU A 197 17.92 -10.19 5.11
C GLU A 197 16.53 -10.14 4.47
N THR A 198 15.95 -11.33 4.28
CA THR A 198 14.53 -11.46 3.99
C THR A 198 13.69 -11.10 5.22
N ILE A 199 12.40 -10.79 5.00
CA ILE A 199 11.46 -10.56 6.12
C ILE A 199 11.44 -11.78 7.05
N LYS A 200 11.43 -13.01 6.50
CA LYS A 200 11.48 -14.24 7.32
C LYS A 200 12.74 -14.31 8.17
N GLU A 201 13.92 -14.16 7.58
CA GLU A 201 15.18 -14.24 8.31
C GLU A 201 15.23 -13.23 9.45
N TRP A 202 14.84 -11.99 9.17
CA TRP A 202 14.83 -10.92 10.15
C TRP A 202 13.87 -11.20 11.31
N ILE A 203 12.61 -11.56 11.02
CA ILE A 203 11.60 -11.84 12.05
C ILE A 203 11.96 -13.09 12.87
N VAL A 204 12.41 -14.16 12.23
CA VAL A 204 12.79 -15.41 12.94
C VAL A 204 14.00 -15.16 13.84
N ARG A 205 14.99 -14.38 13.37
CA ARG A 205 16.16 -14.00 14.17
C ARG A 205 15.76 -13.22 15.42
N ILE A 206 14.81 -12.32 15.33
CA ILE A 206 14.41 -11.45 16.45
C ILE A 206 13.30 -12.07 17.30
N LEU A 207 12.17 -12.46 16.69
CA LEU A 207 10.94 -12.83 17.40
C LEU A 207 10.64 -14.34 17.38
N GLY A 208 11.31 -15.08 16.51
CA GLY A 208 11.13 -16.54 16.40
C GLY A 208 10.13 -16.97 15.32
N THR A 209 10.16 -18.28 15.00
CA THR A 209 9.43 -18.87 13.89
C THR A 209 7.91 -18.76 14.05
N GLU A 210 7.40 -18.97 15.25
CA GLU A 210 5.96 -19.00 15.51
C GLU A 210 5.29 -17.63 15.28
N VAL A 211 5.96 -16.53 15.67
CA VAL A 211 5.51 -15.15 15.36
C VAL A 211 5.54 -14.91 13.86
N PHE A 212 6.58 -15.41 13.19
CA PHE A 212 6.63 -15.31 11.73
C PHE A 212 5.44 -16.03 11.08
N GLU A 213 5.24 -17.30 11.35
CA GLU A 213 4.25 -18.13 10.66
C GLU A 213 2.80 -17.73 10.94
N ARG A 214 2.49 -17.30 12.17
CA ARG A 214 1.12 -17.02 12.60
C ARG A 214 0.71 -15.55 12.49
N CYS A 215 1.66 -14.63 12.50
CA CYS A 215 1.36 -13.19 12.50
C CYS A 215 1.91 -12.48 11.24
N ILE A 216 3.19 -12.69 10.94
CA ILE A 216 3.88 -11.87 9.94
C ILE A 216 3.70 -12.40 8.53
N ASP A 217 3.82 -13.71 8.33
CA ASP A 217 3.63 -14.33 7.01
C ASP A 217 2.23 -14.04 6.45
N PRO A 218 1.10 -14.26 7.18
CA PRO A 218 -0.21 -13.91 6.68
C PRO A 218 -0.39 -12.39 6.47
N PHE A 219 0.19 -11.55 7.31
CA PHE A 219 0.13 -10.10 7.14
C PHE A 219 0.86 -9.65 5.86
N VAL A 220 2.10 -10.08 5.66
CA VAL A 220 2.90 -9.72 4.48
C VAL A 220 2.30 -10.31 3.21
N SER A 221 1.81 -11.54 3.26
CA SER A 221 1.11 -12.18 2.14
C SER A 221 -0.16 -11.42 1.78
N GLY A 222 -0.92 -10.94 2.76
CA GLY A 222 -2.13 -10.15 2.54
C GLY A 222 -1.87 -8.75 1.96
N VAL A 223 -0.76 -8.10 2.37
CA VAL A 223 -0.43 -6.73 1.92
C VAL A 223 0.30 -6.71 0.57
N TYR A 224 1.29 -7.61 0.39
CA TYR A 224 2.14 -7.65 -0.81
C TYR A 224 1.72 -8.72 -1.81
N ALA A 225 0.82 -9.64 -1.44
CA ALA A 225 0.60 -10.89 -2.15
C ALA A 225 1.93 -11.60 -2.46
N GLY A 226 2.92 -11.41 -1.58
CA GLY A 226 4.32 -11.74 -1.76
C GLY A 226 4.76 -12.97 -0.96
N ASP A 227 6.02 -13.33 -1.17
CA ASP A 227 6.70 -14.36 -0.41
C ASP A 227 7.69 -13.73 0.58
N PRO A 228 7.39 -13.65 1.90
CA PRO A 228 8.29 -13.06 2.88
C PRO A 228 9.61 -13.82 3.06
N THR A 229 9.76 -14.99 2.42
CA THR A 229 11.06 -15.71 2.34
C THR A 229 11.97 -15.18 1.23
N LYS A 230 11.45 -14.27 0.39
CA LYS A 230 12.16 -13.63 -0.73
C LYS A 230 12.18 -12.11 -0.61
N LEU A 231 11.14 -11.53 -0.02
CA LEU A 231 11.05 -10.06 0.16
C LEU A 231 12.15 -9.56 1.09
N SER A 232 12.85 -8.51 0.64
CA SER A 232 13.84 -7.79 1.44
C SER A 232 13.20 -7.05 2.61
N MET A 233 13.70 -7.24 3.81
CA MET A 233 13.23 -6.50 4.98
C MET A 233 13.43 -4.99 4.83
N LYS A 234 14.57 -4.56 4.29
CA LYS A 234 14.91 -3.14 4.12
C LYS A 234 14.11 -2.48 3.01
N ALA A 235 13.85 -3.20 1.91
CA ALA A 235 13.10 -2.66 0.78
C ALA A 235 11.59 -2.66 1.04
N ALA A 236 11.02 -3.78 1.51
CA ALA A 236 9.58 -3.91 1.70
C ALA A 236 9.07 -3.24 2.99
N LEU A 237 9.80 -3.33 4.08
CA LEU A 237 9.42 -2.81 5.40
C LEU A 237 10.47 -1.85 6.00
N PRO A 238 10.89 -0.79 5.29
CA PRO A 238 12.01 0.06 5.69
C PRO A 238 11.79 0.74 7.05
N LYS A 239 10.55 1.09 7.38
CA LYS A 239 10.18 1.73 8.66
C LYS A 239 10.39 0.78 9.84
N ILE A 240 10.16 -0.51 9.62
CA ILE A 240 10.36 -1.56 10.63
C ILE A 240 11.84 -1.92 10.74
N ALA A 241 12.54 -2.05 9.63
CA ALA A 241 13.98 -2.28 9.60
C ALA A 241 14.75 -1.21 10.41
N ARG A 242 14.35 0.07 10.30
CA ARG A 242 14.92 1.18 11.07
C ARG A 242 14.75 1.04 12.59
N ILE A 243 13.74 0.32 13.08
CA ILE A 243 13.59 0.08 14.52
C ILE A 243 14.81 -0.63 15.08
N GLU A 244 15.37 -1.58 14.34
CA GLU A 244 16.59 -2.27 14.74
C GLU A 244 17.80 -1.32 14.78
N GLU A 245 17.95 -0.43 13.80
CA GLU A 245 19.02 0.58 13.76
C GLU A 245 18.97 1.49 14.99
N TYR A 246 17.79 1.94 15.40
CA TYR A 246 17.61 2.71 16.64
C TYR A 246 17.96 1.92 17.90
N SER A 247 17.80 0.62 17.90
CA SER A 247 18.11 -0.24 19.04
C SER A 247 19.61 -0.28 19.34
N TYR A 248 20.46 -0.22 18.31
CA TYR A 248 21.94 -0.26 18.47
C TYR A 248 22.56 1.08 18.88
N SER A 249 21.80 2.15 18.88
CA SER A 249 22.31 3.48 19.29
C SER A 249 22.50 3.63 20.81
N ILE A 250 22.29 2.57 21.60
CA ILE A 250 22.48 2.54 23.05
C ILE A 250 23.79 1.82 23.33
N ASP A 251 24.84 2.55 23.76
CA ASP A 251 26.24 2.15 23.88
C ASP A 251 26.55 0.91 24.73
N TRP A 252 25.62 0.42 25.56
CA TRP A 252 25.87 -0.70 26.46
C TRP A 252 25.27 -2.02 26.01
N ASN A 253 24.62 -2.07 24.85
CA ASN A 253 23.93 -3.28 24.36
C ASN A 253 24.45 -3.70 22.99
N LYS A 254 25.42 -4.62 22.96
CA LYS A 254 25.77 -5.35 21.74
C LYS A 254 24.60 -6.18 21.19
N PHE A 255 23.53 -6.31 21.95
CA PHE A 255 22.28 -6.98 21.62
C PHE A 255 21.16 -5.93 21.65
N GLY A 256 20.87 -5.29 20.51
CA GLY A 256 19.76 -4.32 20.41
C GLY A 256 18.41 -4.94 20.79
N ALA A 257 17.56 -4.17 21.47
CA ALA A 257 16.21 -4.57 21.80
C ALA A 257 15.18 -3.79 20.96
N ILE A 258 14.35 -4.50 20.20
CA ILE A 258 13.33 -3.90 19.32
C ILE A 258 12.37 -2.98 20.12
N PHE A 259 12.09 -3.32 21.36
CA PHE A 259 11.26 -2.48 22.23
C PHE A 259 11.84 -1.07 22.40
N TYR A 260 13.13 -0.96 22.68
CA TYR A 260 13.79 0.35 22.86
C TYR A 260 13.87 1.13 21.56
N GLY A 261 14.19 0.45 20.45
CA GLY A 261 14.18 1.06 19.12
C GLY A 261 12.82 1.60 18.74
N GLY A 262 11.75 0.84 19.03
CA GLY A 262 10.37 1.27 18.83
C GLY A 262 9.99 2.50 19.67
N LEU A 263 10.36 2.54 20.96
CA LEU A 263 10.13 3.72 21.81
C LEU A 263 10.85 4.95 21.27
N LYS A 264 12.11 4.82 20.90
CA LYS A 264 12.89 5.92 20.33
C LYS A 264 12.25 6.44 19.04
N ARG A 265 11.85 5.55 18.15
CA ARG A 265 11.13 5.93 16.92
C ARG A 265 9.81 6.66 17.20
N GLN A 266 9.04 6.24 18.20
CA GLN A 266 7.80 6.93 18.59
C GLN A 266 8.06 8.35 19.10
N VAL A 267 9.13 8.55 19.86
CA VAL A 267 9.52 9.89 20.31
C VAL A 267 9.88 10.78 19.12
N GLU A 268 10.59 10.26 18.13
CA GLU A 268 10.94 11.01 16.91
C GLU A 268 9.70 11.34 16.07
N LEU A 269 8.84 10.36 15.83
CA LEU A 269 7.56 10.57 15.13
C LEU A 269 6.70 11.64 15.81
N THR A 270 6.69 11.65 17.15
CA THR A 270 5.97 12.69 17.91
C THR A 270 6.57 14.07 17.70
N LYS A 271 7.91 14.18 17.65
CA LYS A 271 8.60 15.44 17.34
C LYS A 271 8.34 15.90 15.92
N GLU A 272 8.44 14.98 14.94
CA GLU A 272 8.16 15.24 13.53
C GLU A 272 6.73 15.77 13.32
N ARG A 273 5.73 15.12 13.94
CA ARG A 273 4.31 15.55 13.88
C ARG A 273 4.06 16.90 14.56
N LYS A 274 4.77 17.20 15.65
CA LYS A 274 4.68 18.52 16.31
C LYS A 274 5.35 19.62 15.51
N ALA A 275 6.43 19.29 14.79
CA ALA A 275 7.13 20.25 13.92
C ALA A 275 6.35 20.54 12.63
N ASN A 276 5.54 19.56 12.17
CA ASN A 276 4.74 19.66 10.95
C ASN A 276 3.30 19.23 11.27
N PRO A 277 2.52 20.08 11.99
CA PRO A 277 1.11 19.77 12.28
C PRO A 277 0.29 19.83 10.99
N PRO A 278 -0.82 19.07 10.91
CA PRO A 278 -1.82 19.28 9.87
C PRO A 278 -2.36 20.70 9.89
N GLU A 279 -2.73 21.23 8.72
CA GLU A 279 -3.36 22.53 8.65
C GLU A 279 -4.72 22.52 9.35
N PRO A 280 -5.10 23.59 10.05
CA PRO A 280 -6.33 23.64 10.85
C PRO A 280 -7.62 23.45 10.03
N GLU A 281 -7.58 23.78 8.74
CA GLU A 281 -8.73 23.67 7.84
C GLU A 281 -8.99 22.23 7.38
N TRP A 282 -8.02 21.31 7.54
CA TRP A 282 -8.20 19.93 7.11
C TRP A 282 -9.14 19.17 8.04
N VAL A 283 -9.85 18.20 7.45
CA VAL A 283 -10.64 17.25 8.23
C VAL A 283 -9.77 16.60 9.30
N GLU A 284 -10.31 16.48 10.52
CA GLU A 284 -9.63 15.80 11.63
C GLU A 284 -9.45 14.31 11.31
N PHE A 285 -8.25 13.78 11.50
CA PHE A 285 -7.91 12.38 11.23
C PHE A 285 -6.90 11.81 12.23
N GLU A 286 -6.86 10.48 12.31
CA GLU A 286 -5.85 9.73 13.03
C GLU A 286 -4.83 9.13 12.07
N TYR A 287 -3.54 9.34 12.35
CA TYR A 287 -2.45 8.81 11.54
C TYR A 287 -2.47 7.27 11.49
N GLY A 288 -2.47 6.72 10.29
CA GLY A 288 -2.45 5.28 10.04
C GLY A 288 -3.80 4.59 10.21
N ASN A 289 -4.86 5.30 10.60
CA ASN A 289 -6.20 4.72 10.61
C ASN A 289 -6.65 4.40 9.18
N PRO A 290 -7.32 3.27 8.92
CA PRO A 290 -7.83 2.97 7.59
C PRO A 290 -8.83 4.03 7.14
N GLY A 291 -8.57 4.60 5.96
CA GLY A 291 -9.42 5.59 5.33
C GLY A 291 -9.83 5.17 3.91
N SER A 292 -10.89 5.78 3.41
CA SER A 292 -11.39 5.65 2.04
C SER A 292 -12.21 6.90 1.67
N PHE A 293 -12.87 6.87 0.54
CA PHE A 293 -13.88 7.87 0.18
C PHE A 293 -15.28 7.22 0.15
N ARG A 294 -16.34 8.02 0.33
CA ARG A 294 -17.73 7.53 0.37
C ARG A 294 -18.08 6.67 -0.83
N GLU A 295 -17.65 7.07 -2.03
CA GLU A 295 -17.90 6.35 -3.29
C GLU A 295 -16.68 5.54 -3.77
N GLY A 296 -15.78 5.18 -2.86
CA GLY A 296 -14.59 4.40 -3.14
C GLY A 296 -13.34 5.23 -3.46
N LEU A 297 -12.20 4.54 -3.48
CA LEU A 297 -10.88 5.15 -3.69
C LEU A 297 -10.75 5.85 -5.05
N GLY A 298 -11.50 5.40 -6.05
CA GLY A 298 -11.56 6.01 -7.38
C GLY A 298 -12.06 7.45 -7.38
N THR A 299 -12.62 7.94 -6.28
CA THR A 299 -13.02 9.34 -6.11
C THR A 299 -11.85 10.30 -6.31
N LEU A 300 -10.67 9.98 -5.76
CA LEU A 300 -9.50 10.84 -5.87
C LEU A 300 -9.00 11.01 -7.32
N PRO A 301 -8.66 9.95 -8.06
CA PRO A 301 -8.17 10.12 -9.42
C PRO A 301 -9.20 10.77 -10.37
N ARG A 302 -10.51 10.51 -10.17
CA ARG A 302 -11.58 11.18 -10.93
C ARG A 302 -11.67 12.68 -10.62
N ALA A 303 -11.45 13.08 -9.37
CA ALA A 303 -11.43 14.50 -9.00
C ALA A 303 -10.22 15.22 -9.63
N ILE A 304 -9.07 14.57 -9.67
CA ILE A 304 -7.87 15.09 -10.34
C ILE A 304 -8.10 15.19 -11.87
N GLU A 305 -8.69 14.17 -12.48
CA GLU A 305 -9.04 14.20 -13.92
C GLU A 305 -9.95 15.38 -14.24
N LYS A 306 -10.98 15.59 -13.42
CA LYS A 306 -11.92 16.71 -13.59
C LYS A 306 -11.21 18.07 -13.49
N GLU A 307 -10.27 18.23 -12.57
CA GLU A 307 -9.49 19.45 -12.39
C GLU A 307 -8.54 19.71 -13.57
N LEU A 308 -7.81 18.69 -13.99
CA LEU A 308 -6.85 18.80 -15.10
C LEU A 308 -7.53 18.93 -16.47
N GLY A 309 -8.76 18.43 -16.62
CA GLY A 309 -9.57 18.54 -17.83
C GLY A 309 -8.83 18.02 -19.07
N GLU A 310 -8.72 18.89 -20.09
CA GLU A 310 -8.08 18.53 -21.36
C GLU A 310 -6.58 18.22 -21.28
N ARG A 311 -5.92 18.44 -20.14
CA ARG A 311 -4.53 18.03 -19.90
C ARG A 311 -4.39 16.53 -19.74
N VAL A 312 -5.48 15.81 -19.45
CA VAL A 312 -5.51 14.34 -19.38
C VAL A 312 -5.80 13.77 -20.76
N ARG A 313 -4.95 12.87 -21.21
CA ARG A 313 -5.08 12.17 -22.49
C ARG A 313 -5.25 10.67 -22.22
N LEU A 314 -6.49 10.20 -22.24
CA LEU A 314 -6.82 8.77 -22.11
C LEU A 314 -6.68 8.06 -23.46
N GLN A 315 -6.41 6.74 -23.41
CA GLN A 315 -6.15 5.90 -24.58
C GLN A 315 -4.92 6.38 -25.39
N TRP A 316 -3.95 6.99 -24.71
CA TRP A 316 -2.67 7.40 -25.27
C TRP A 316 -1.57 6.46 -24.75
N LYS A 317 -1.35 5.35 -25.47
CA LYS A 317 -0.32 4.37 -25.13
C LYS A 317 1.04 4.83 -25.65
N LEU A 318 1.96 5.14 -24.76
CA LEU A 318 3.33 5.48 -25.11
C LEU A 318 4.01 4.29 -25.78
N THR A 319 4.53 4.49 -26.99
CA THR A 319 5.19 3.46 -27.81
C THR A 319 6.67 3.76 -28.05
N LYS A 320 7.07 5.02 -28.02
CA LYS A 320 8.45 5.44 -28.22
C LYS A 320 8.72 6.73 -27.48
N LEU A 321 9.94 6.88 -26.94
CA LEU A 321 10.44 8.09 -26.32
C LEU A 321 11.84 8.37 -26.89
N GLU A 322 12.08 9.56 -27.38
CA GLU A 322 13.36 10.00 -27.94
C GLU A 322 13.76 11.35 -27.36
N LYS A 323 15.06 11.60 -27.21
CA LYS A 323 15.61 12.93 -26.90
C LYS A 323 16.30 13.49 -28.13
N GLY A 324 15.88 14.65 -28.60
CA GLY A 324 16.45 15.34 -29.74
C GLY A 324 17.74 16.08 -29.39
N ASP A 325 18.46 16.51 -30.44
CA ASP A 325 19.68 17.34 -30.29
C ASP A 325 19.38 18.72 -29.70
N ASP A 326 18.12 19.16 -29.76
CA ASP A 326 17.61 20.38 -29.12
C ASP A 326 17.34 20.24 -27.62
N GLY A 327 17.62 19.05 -27.05
CA GLY A 327 17.42 18.73 -25.66
C GLY A 327 15.98 18.39 -25.27
N LEU A 328 15.01 18.45 -26.20
CA LEU A 328 13.62 18.15 -25.96
C LEU A 328 13.32 16.66 -26.16
N TYR A 329 12.34 16.19 -25.40
CA TYR A 329 11.80 14.83 -25.55
C TYR A 329 10.67 14.84 -26.58
N THR A 330 10.65 13.80 -27.42
CA THR A 330 9.53 13.47 -28.30
C THR A 330 8.94 12.14 -27.84
N ALA A 331 7.74 12.19 -27.30
CA ALA A 331 6.97 11.02 -26.89
C ALA A 331 5.95 10.67 -27.97
N THR A 332 6.05 9.46 -28.53
CA THR A 332 5.14 8.96 -29.58
C THR A 332 4.12 8.01 -28.96
N TYR A 333 2.87 8.20 -29.32
CA TYR A 333 1.73 7.49 -28.77
C TYR A 333 0.92 6.79 -29.85
N ASP A 334 0.42 5.62 -29.51
CA ASP A 334 -0.67 4.97 -30.23
C ASP A 334 -1.99 5.40 -29.58
N THR A 335 -2.91 5.94 -30.40
CA THR A 335 -4.20 6.49 -29.94
C THR A 335 -5.33 6.00 -30.84
N PRO A 336 -6.61 6.07 -30.41
CA PRO A 336 -7.75 5.72 -31.28
C PRO A 336 -7.81 6.49 -32.61
N ASN A 337 -7.18 7.67 -32.65
CA ASN A 337 -7.14 8.54 -33.82
C ASN A 337 -5.81 8.46 -34.58
N GLY A 338 -5.09 7.32 -34.46
CA GLY A 338 -3.78 7.09 -35.06
C GLY A 338 -2.61 7.55 -34.19
N THR A 339 -1.41 7.47 -34.74
CA THR A 339 -0.19 7.84 -34.03
C THR A 339 -0.13 9.35 -33.79
N LYS A 340 0.20 9.74 -32.55
CA LYS A 340 0.39 11.13 -32.13
C LYS A 340 1.76 11.29 -31.48
N ALA A 341 2.29 12.50 -31.53
CA ALA A 341 3.53 12.85 -30.82
C ALA A 341 3.32 14.09 -29.96
N LEU A 342 3.98 14.13 -28.80
CA LEU A 342 4.09 15.32 -27.93
C LEU A 342 5.56 15.61 -27.72
N ARG A 343 5.88 16.90 -27.62
CA ARG A 343 7.23 17.38 -27.26
C ARG A 343 7.23 18.02 -25.90
N ALA A 344 8.26 17.74 -25.11
CA ALA A 344 8.38 18.29 -23.76
C ALA A 344 9.83 18.58 -23.36
N ARG A 345 10.00 19.49 -22.39
CA ARG A 345 11.29 19.76 -21.75
C ARG A 345 11.67 18.64 -20.78
N SER A 346 10.68 17.97 -20.20
CA SER A 346 10.89 16.88 -19.26
C SER A 346 9.82 15.79 -19.36
N VAL A 347 10.15 14.58 -18.91
CA VAL A 347 9.25 13.43 -18.89
C VAL A 347 9.36 12.71 -17.55
N VAL A 348 8.24 12.42 -16.91
CA VAL A 348 8.16 11.55 -15.74
C VAL A 348 7.28 10.37 -16.08
N SER A 349 7.86 9.17 -16.11
CA SER A 349 7.08 7.95 -16.27
C SER A 349 6.71 7.39 -14.90
N THR A 350 5.42 7.16 -14.68
CA THR A 350 4.87 6.44 -13.51
C THR A 350 4.21 5.13 -13.93
N ALA A 351 4.43 4.71 -15.17
CA ALA A 351 3.93 3.45 -15.70
C ALA A 351 4.57 2.24 -14.97
N PRO A 352 3.91 1.08 -14.92
CA PRO A 352 4.48 -0.13 -14.34
C PRO A 352 5.78 -0.53 -15.03
N ALA A 353 6.73 -1.10 -14.27
CA ALA A 353 8.07 -1.45 -14.76
C ALA A 353 8.02 -2.31 -16.04
N HIS A 354 7.15 -3.32 -16.10
CA HIS A 354 7.01 -4.20 -17.26
C HIS A 354 6.53 -3.50 -18.55
N ALA A 355 5.87 -2.34 -18.41
CA ALA A 355 5.39 -1.57 -19.57
C ALA A 355 6.46 -0.64 -20.15
N LEU A 356 7.57 -0.42 -19.46
CA LEU A 356 8.59 0.55 -19.83
C LEU A 356 9.77 -0.05 -20.59
N ARG A 357 9.93 -1.35 -20.55
CA ARG A 357 11.06 -2.08 -21.07
C ARG A 357 11.47 -1.65 -22.49
N ASP A 358 10.54 -1.72 -23.43
CA ASP A 358 10.83 -1.46 -24.84
C ASP A 358 10.74 0.03 -25.20
N VAL A 359 10.02 0.80 -24.38
CA VAL A 359 9.81 2.24 -24.60
C VAL A 359 11.06 3.05 -24.25
N LEU A 360 11.79 2.66 -23.20
CA LEU A 360 12.96 3.39 -22.69
C LEU A 360 14.27 2.99 -23.36
N ASP A 361 14.28 1.96 -24.21
CA ASP A 361 15.51 1.40 -24.80
C ASP A 361 16.31 2.45 -25.59
N SER A 362 15.63 3.39 -26.26
CA SER A 362 16.27 4.45 -27.04
C SER A 362 16.89 5.58 -26.19
N VAL A 363 16.39 5.82 -24.96
CA VAL A 363 16.84 6.92 -24.09
C VAL A 363 17.61 6.43 -22.88
N LEU A 364 17.32 5.21 -22.40
CA LEU A 364 17.98 4.57 -21.24
C LEU A 364 18.31 3.11 -21.55
N PRO A 365 19.19 2.81 -22.51
CA PRO A 365 19.47 1.41 -22.91
C PRO A 365 20.03 0.56 -21.74
N GLY A 366 20.73 1.15 -20.80
CA GLY A 366 21.25 0.49 -19.60
C GLY A 366 20.17 0.11 -18.58
N ALA A 367 18.98 0.72 -18.64
CA ALA A 367 17.88 0.41 -17.76
C ALA A 367 17.03 -0.81 -18.20
N ARG A 368 17.11 -1.20 -19.49
CA ARG A 368 16.34 -2.30 -20.04
C ARG A 368 16.43 -3.60 -19.23
N PRO A 369 17.64 -4.10 -18.85
CA PRO A 369 17.73 -5.32 -18.04
C PRO A 369 17.05 -5.24 -16.69
N LEU A 370 16.87 -4.03 -16.13
CA LEU A 370 16.22 -3.81 -14.83
C LEU A 370 14.70 -4.02 -14.90
N PHE A 371 14.12 -3.95 -16.11
CA PHE A 371 12.69 -4.16 -16.38
C PHE A 371 12.41 -5.53 -16.99
N ASP A 372 13.45 -6.31 -17.29
CA ASP A 372 13.30 -7.69 -17.77
C ASP A 372 12.87 -8.59 -16.62
N GLU A 373 11.65 -9.10 -16.71
CA GLU A 373 11.14 -10.14 -15.83
C GLU A 373 11.74 -11.52 -16.21
N VAL A 374 13.06 -11.68 -16.08
CA VAL A 374 13.70 -12.95 -16.36
C VAL A 374 13.45 -13.90 -15.18
N ARG A 375 12.45 -14.76 -15.31
CA ARG A 375 12.18 -15.89 -14.42
C ARG A 375 13.24 -16.99 -14.60
N LYS A 376 14.49 -16.72 -14.26
CA LYS A 376 15.42 -17.80 -13.92
C LYS A 376 15.34 -17.98 -12.42
N GLU A 377 15.11 -19.20 -11.98
CA GLU A 377 14.86 -19.55 -10.57
C GLU A 377 15.97 -19.11 -9.60
N ILE A 378 17.10 -18.67 -10.10
CA ILE A 378 18.31 -18.33 -9.33
C ILE A 378 18.82 -16.91 -9.58
N ASP A 379 18.56 -16.30 -10.76
CA ASP A 379 19.06 -14.95 -11.11
C ASP A 379 17.92 -14.05 -11.59
N ARG A 380 17.17 -13.48 -10.68
CA ARG A 380 16.18 -12.42 -11.01
C ARG A 380 16.90 -11.11 -11.22
N VAL A 381 16.86 -10.59 -12.42
CA VAL A 381 17.50 -9.31 -12.78
C VAL A 381 16.50 -8.14 -12.74
N GLY A 382 15.19 -8.39 -12.69
CA GLY A 382 14.15 -7.39 -12.81
C GLY A 382 13.12 -7.39 -11.69
N ILE A 383 12.14 -6.51 -11.79
CA ILE A 383 11.06 -6.32 -10.81
C ILE A 383 9.91 -7.28 -11.11
N TYR A 384 9.71 -8.25 -10.25
CA TYR A 384 8.65 -9.25 -10.38
C TYR A 384 7.28 -8.73 -9.94
N HIS A 385 6.23 -9.11 -10.66
CA HIS A 385 4.83 -8.80 -10.33
C HIS A 385 4.01 -10.10 -10.41
N PRO A 386 3.56 -10.67 -9.27
CA PRO A 386 2.72 -11.87 -9.28
C PRO A 386 1.29 -11.59 -9.72
N PRO A 387 0.56 -12.60 -10.23
CA PRO A 387 -0.87 -12.49 -10.45
C PRO A 387 -1.65 -12.50 -9.13
N VAL A 388 -2.68 -11.65 -9.05
CA VAL A 388 -3.60 -11.59 -7.90
C VAL A 388 -5.02 -11.39 -8.41
N ALA A 389 -5.97 -12.13 -7.88
CA ALA A 389 -7.38 -11.86 -8.09
C ALA A 389 -7.98 -11.16 -6.86
N ALA A 390 -8.74 -10.09 -7.11
CA ALA A 390 -9.60 -9.41 -6.16
C ALA A 390 -11.05 -9.83 -6.43
N VAL A 391 -11.69 -10.45 -5.44
CA VAL A 391 -13.04 -11.00 -5.57
C VAL A 391 -13.94 -10.40 -4.52
N THR A 392 -14.93 -9.63 -4.95
CA THR A 392 -15.91 -9.04 -4.05
C THR A 392 -17.21 -9.84 -4.07
N VAL A 393 -17.57 -10.31 -2.88
CA VAL A 393 -18.79 -11.09 -2.65
C VAL A 393 -19.62 -10.51 -1.50
N ALA A 394 -20.92 -10.67 -1.57
CA ALA A 394 -21.82 -10.33 -0.48
C ALA A 394 -22.65 -11.55 -0.05
N TYR A 395 -22.87 -11.65 1.25
CA TYR A 395 -23.74 -12.64 1.85
C TYR A 395 -24.74 -11.97 2.80
N PRO A 396 -25.96 -12.51 2.94
CA PRO A 396 -26.86 -12.08 4.00
C PRO A 396 -26.19 -12.25 5.38
N LYS A 397 -26.42 -11.36 6.32
CA LYS A 397 -25.84 -11.47 7.68
C LYS A 397 -26.19 -12.80 8.37
N THR A 398 -27.35 -13.37 8.05
CA THR A 398 -27.79 -14.68 8.56
C THR A 398 -26.95 -15.85 8.07
N ALA A 399 -26.16 -15.67 7.00
CA ALA A 399 -25.24 -16.69 6.49
C ALA A 399 -23.99 -16.88 7.38
N PHE A 400 -23.68 -15.90 8.22
CA PHE A 400 -22.50 -15.93 9.10
C PHE A 400 -22.77 -16.72 10.36
N ARG A 401 -21.73 -17.36 10.90
CA ARG A 401 -21.79 -18.13 12.16
C ARG A 401 -22.26 -17.22 13.29
N ASP A 402 -23.18 -17.73 14.10
CA ASP A 402 -23.68 -17.06 15.29
C ASP A 402 -22.77 -17.38 16.47
N VAL A 403 -21.63 -16.71 16.53
CA VAL A 403 -20.61 -16.90 17.58
C VAL A 403 -20.15 -15.56 18.11
N GLU A 404 -20.05 -15.47 19.44
CA GLU A 404 -19.43 -14.32 20.09
C GLU A 404 -17.93 -14.36 19.91
N LEU A 405 -17.36 -13.25 19.48
CA LEU A 405 -15.92 -13.10 19.32
C LEU A 405 -15.24 -12.74 20.63
N PRO A 406 -13.97 -13.13 20.83
CA PRO A 406 -13.24 -12.84 22.06
C PRO A 406 -13.10 -11.32 22.31
N ASN A 407 -12.81 -10.97 23.55
CA ASN A 407 -12.57 -9.60 24.01
C ASN A 407 -13.77 -8.64 23.85
N GLU A 408 -14.99 -9.17 23.94
CA GLU A 408 -16.23 -8.38 23.89
C GLU A 408 -16.42 -7.59 22.57
N PHE A 409 -15.82 -8.07 21.48
CA PHE A 409 -15.98 -7.45 20.18
C PHE A 409 -17.39 -7.64 19.59
N GLY A 410 -18.21 -8.52 20.16
CA GLY A 410 -19.56 -8.82 19.70
C GLY A 410 -19.64 -10.04 18.78
N ASN A 411 -20.76 -10.16 18.07
CA ASN A 411 -21.07 -11.33 17.28
C ASN A 411 -20.41 -11.29 15.89
N LEU A 412 -19.93 -12.44 15.41
CA LEU A 412 -19.32 -12.58 14.09
C LEU A 412 -20.25 -12.15 12.94
N ARG A 413 -21.58 -12.25 13.11
CA ARG A 413 -22.56 -11.77 12.11
C ARG A 413 -22.43 -10.29 11.76
N ASP A 414 -21.92 -9.49 12.68
CA ASP A 414 -21.71 -8.06 12.47
C ASP A 414 -20.30 -7.73 11.94
N LEU A 415 -19.43 -8.76 11.82
CA LEU A 415 -18.06 -8.63 11.35
C LEU A 415 -17.27 -7.50 12.06
N PRO A 416 -17.13 -7.54 13.40
CA PRO A 416 -16.51 -6.44 14.13
C PRO A 416 -14.99 -6.45 13.95
N GLY A 417 -14.49 -6.00 12.81
CA GLY A 417 -13.07 -6.02 12.51
C GLY A 417 -12.71 -5.43 11.15
N PHE A 418 -11.41 -5.33 10.94
CA PHE A 418 -10.82 -4.92 9.67
C PHE A 418 -11.00 -6.01 8.59
N GLY A 419 -10.91 -7.26 9.01
CA GLY A 419 -10.88 -8.42 8.15
C GLY A 419 -10.10 -9.55 8.80
N SER A 420 -10.01 -10.69 8.10
CA SER A 420 -9.28 -11.87 8.55
C SER A 420 -8.11 -12.21 7.62
N LEU A 421 -6.98 -12.57 8.21
CA LEU A 421 -5.81 -13.10 7.53
C LEU A 421 -5.77 -14.63 7.69
N ASN A 422 -5.31 -15.31 6.66
CA ASN A 422 -5.26 -16.76 6.63
C ASN A 422 -3.80 -17.26 6.59
N PRO A 423 -3.24 -17.72 7.74
CA PRO A 423 -1.97 -18.42 7.74
C PRO A 423 -2.03 -19.64 6.81
N ARG A 424 -0.96 -19.91 6.09
CA ARG A 424 -0.90 -21.06 5.15
C ARG A 424 -1.14 -22.41 5.82
N SER A 425 -0.77 -22.54 7.09
CA SER A 425 -1.01 -23.74 7.90
C SER A 425 -2.49 -24.10 8.04
N GLU A 426 -3.39 -23.13 7.84
CA GLU A 426 -4.84 -23.34 7.96
C GLU A 426 -5.48 -23.93 6.68
N GLY A 427 -4.72 -24.06 5.59
CA GLY A 427 -5.20 -24.64 4.33
C GLY A 427 -6.26 -23.82 3.60
N VAL A 428 -6.41 -22.54 3.94
CA VAL A 428 -7.29 -21.59 3.25
C VAL A 428 -6.49 -20.94 2.13
N ARG A 429 -6.99 -21.01 0.89
CA ARG A 429 -6.26 -20.52 -0.29
C ARG A 429 -6.24 -18.99 -0.40
N THR A 430 -7.30 -18.31 0.08
CA THR A 430 -7.34 -16.85 0.11
C THR A 430 -6.27 -16.29 1.06
N LEU A 431 -5.58 -15.23 0.63
CA LEU A 431 -4.57 -14.52 1.43
C LEU A 431 -5.19 -13.87 2.66
N GLY A 432 -6.38 -13.30 2.46
CA GLY A 432 -7.18 -12.66 3.49
C GLY A 432 -8.50 -12.15 2.93
N THR A 433 -9.37 -11.77 3.83
CA THR A 433 -10.71 -11.25 3.54
C THR A 433 -10.89 -9.93 4.28
N LEU A 434 -11.08 -8.83 3.54
CA LEU A 434 -11.43 -7.53 4.10
C LEU A 434 -12.94 -7.46 4.33
N TRP A 435 -13.35 -6.96 5.49
CA TRP A 435 -14.75 -6.80 5.86
C TRP A 435 -15.20 -5.38 5.50
N SER A 436 -15.38 -5.15 4.19
CA SER A 436 -15.57 -3.81 3.63
C SER A 436 -16.78 -3.06 4.19
N SER A 437 -17.88 -3.77 4.49
CA SER A 437 -19.08 -3.17 5.10
C SER A 437 -18.87 -2.73 6.55
N SER A 438 -17.98 -3.39 7.30
CA SER A 438 -17.66 -3.02 8.68
C SER A 438 -16.65 -1.87 8.73
N LEU A 439 -15.69 -1.88 7.83
CA LEU A 439 -14.70 -0.81 7.73
C LEU A 439 -15.35 0.53 7.35
N PHE A 440 -16.24 0.49 6.39
CA PHE A 440 -16.87 1.69 5.84
C PHE A 440 -18.39 1.49 5.75
N PRO A 441 -19.15 1.88 6.78
CA PRO A 441 -20.60 1.79 6.77
C PRO A 441 -21.21 2.47 5.54
N GLY A 442 -22.23 1.84 4.95
CA GLY A 442 -22.88 2.31 3.72
C GLY A 442 -22.29 1.72 2.43
N ARG A 443 -21.34 0.77 2.52
CA ARG A 443 -20.81 0.04 1.36
C ARG A 443 -21.74 -1.06 0.83
N CYS A 444 -22.76 -1.45 1.57
CA CYS A 444 -23.79 -2.39 1.13
C CYS A 444 -25.11 -2.16 1.87
N PRO A 445 -26.24 -2.74 1.39
CA PRO A 445 -27.48 -2.79 2.14
C PRO A 445 -27.32 -3.40 3.53
N PRO A 446 -28.06 -2.94 4.55
CA PRO A 446 -27.81 -3.30 5.96
C PRO A 446 -28.03 -4.77 6.30
N GLU A 447 -28.77 -5.51 5.49
CA GLU A 447 -29.01 -6.96 5.63
C GLU A 447 -27.87 -7.83 5.10
N TYR A 448 -26.89 -7.23 4.39
CA TYR A 448 -25.72 -7.91 3.83
C TYR A 448 -24.43 -7.55 4.55
N ASN A 449 -23.47 -8.46 4.45
CA ASN A 449 -22.06 -8.16 4.67
C ASN A 449 -21.31 -8.23 3.33
N LEU A 450 -20.43 -7.25 3.12
CA LEU A 450 -19.60 -7.12 1.92
C LEU A 450 -18.17 -7.51 2.24
N LEU A 451 -17.64 -8.47 1.48
CA LEU A 451 -16.31 -9.05 1.65
C LEU A 451 -15.49 -8.84 0.38
N LEU A 452 -14.29 -8.29 0.51
CA LEU A 452 -13.28 -8.28 -0.55
C LEU A 452 -12.20 -9.30 -0.21
N ASN A 453 -12.00 -10.26 -1.09
CA ASN A 453 -11.06 -11.36 -0.92
C ASN A 453 -9.91 -11.23 -1.90
N TYR A 454 -8.67 -11.45 -1.43
CA TYR A 454 -7.51 -11.56 -2.30
C TYR A 454 -7.02 -13.00 -2.35
N ILE A 455 -6.74 -13.49 -3.56
CA ILE A 455 -6.28 -14.85 -3.82
C ILE A 455 -5.20 -14.83 -4.91
N GLY A 456 -4.22 -15.73 -4.83
CA GLY A 456 -3.08 -15.77 -5.74
C GLY A 456 -1.77 -15.31 -5.09
N GLY A 457 -1.01 -14.48 -5.79
CA GLY A 457 0.27 -13.94 -5.32
C GLY A 457 1.49 -14.79 -5.69
N SER A 458 2.65 -14.42 -5.16
CA SER A 458 3.95 -15.04 -5.50
C SER A 458 4.04 -16.53 -5.24
N ARG A 459 3.20 -17.04 -4.33
CA ARG A 459 3.18 -18.45 -3.93
C ARG A 459 2.03 -19.25 -4.55
N ASP A 460 1.14 -18.61 -5.29
CA ASP A 460 -0.01 -19.22 -5.95
C ASP A 460 -0.24 -18.57 -7.33
N VAL A 461 0.77 -18.65 -8.18
CA VAL A 461 0.72 -18.09 -9.55
C VAL A 461 -0.29 -18.80 -10.44
N ALA A 462 -0.67 -20.05 -10.09
CA ALA A 462 -1.65 -20.86 -10.82
C ALA A 462 -3.06 -20.23 -10.81
N ILE A 463 -3.31 -19.21 -9.98
CA ILE A 463 -4.56 -18.44 -10.02
C ILE A 463 -4.80 -17.81 -11.40
N ALA A 464 -3.74 -17.50 -12.14
CA ALA A 464 -3.83 -16.92 -13.49
C ALA A 464 -4.39 -17.88 -14.55
N ASP A 465 -4.38 -19.18 -14.27
CA ASP A 465 -4.83 -20.24 -15.17
C ASP A 465 -6.28 -20.66 -14.90
N LEU A 466 -6.90 -20.14 -13.83
CA LEU A 466 -8.27 -20.48 -13.43
C LEU A 466 -9.29 -19.59 -14.15
N THR A 467 -10.47 -20.15 -14.39
CA THR A 467 -11.63 -19.38 -14.84
C THR A 467 -12.19 -18.50 -13.70
N GLU A 468 -13.01 -17.53 -14.03
CA GLU A 468 -13.67 -16.66 -13.04
C GLU A 468 -14.51 -17.49 -12.05
N GLU A 469 -15.26 -18.48 -12.54
CA GLU A 469 -16.08 -19.35 -11.73
C GLU A 469 -15.27 -20.20 -10.75
N GLU A 470 -14.10 -20.69 -11.18
CA GLU A 470 -13.19 -21.47 -10.34
C GLU A 470 -12.57 -20.59 -9.23
N VAL A 471 -12.18 -19.36 -9.58
CA VAL A 471 -11.65 -18.39 -8.59
C VAL A 471 -12.71 -18.03 -7.55
N VAL A 472 -13.95 -17.75 -7.99
CA VAL A 472 -15.07 -17.46 -7.09
C VAL A 472 -15.40 -18.66 -6.21
N ALA A 473 -15.37 -19.88 -6.73
CA ALA A 473 -15.60 -21.10 -5.96
C ALA A 473 -14.54 -21.31 -4.86
N GLU A 474 -13.26 -21.03 -5.15
CA GLU A 474 -12.19 -21.09 -4.12
C GLU A 474 -12.38 -20.03 -3.05
N VAL A 475 -12.84 -18.82 -3.42
CA VAL A 475 -13.16 -17.75 -2.46
C VAL A 475 -14.37 -18.13 -1.58
N ASP A 476 -15.46 -18.64 -2.16
CA ASP A 476 -16.63 -19.11 -1.40
C ASP A 476 -16.25 -20.20 -0.41
N LYS A 477 -15.43 -21.17 -0.86
CA LYS A 477 -14.88 -22.23 0.00
C LYS A 477 -14.10 -21.65 1.19
N GLY A 478 -13.22 -20.67 0.95
CA GLY A 478 -12.49 -19.98 2.00
C GLY A 478 -13.40 -19.24 2.99
N CYS A 479 -14.41 -18.51 2.49
CA CYS A 479 -15.41 -17.84 3.32
C CYS A 479 -16.19 -18.85 4.19
N ARG A 480 -16.59 -20.00 3.65
CA ARG A 480 -17.26 -21.07 4.41
C ARG A 480 -16.38 -21.66 5.49
N GLN A 481 -15.11 -21.88 5.20
CA GLN A 481 -14.16 -22.41 6.18
C GLN A 481 -13.99 -21.47 7.39
N VAL A 482 -13.99 -20.15 7.17
CA VAL A 482 -13.62 -19.16 8.20
C VAL A 482 -14.83 -18.47 8.84
N LEU A 483 -15.84 -18.08 8.05
CA LEU A 483 -16.86 -17.13 8.47
C LEU A 483 -18.29 -17.69 8.46
N LEU A 484 -18.63 -18.58 7.50
CA LEU A 484 -20.01 -18.89 7.18
C LEU A 484 -20.51 -20.16 7.85
N ASN A 485 -21.84 -20.25 7.99
CA ASN A 485 -22.55 -21.49 8.34
C ASN A 485 -22.42 -22.52 7.20
N ALA A 486 -22.58 -23.80 7.51
CA ALA A 486 -22.49 -24.88 6.52
C ALA A 486 -23.60 -24.78 5.44
N ASP A 487 -24.77 -24.28 5.83
CA ASP A 487 -25.98 -24.09 5.00
C ASP A 487 -26.08 -22.69 4.39
N ALA A 488 -25.02 -21.88 4.47
CA ALA A 488 -25.00 -20.54 3.88
C ALA A 488 -25.34 -20.59 2.38
N PRO A 489 -26.17 -19.64 1.87
CA PRO A 489 -26.49 -19.56 0.46
C PRO A 489 -25.24 -19.28 -0.39
N PRO A 490 -25.30 -19.49 -1.71
CA PRO A 490 -24.24 -19.03 -2.61
C PRO A 490 -23.98 -17.53 -2.48
N PRO A 491 -22.76 -17.05 -2.76
CA PRO A 491 -22.44 -15.63 -2.73
C PRO A 491 -23.21 -14.84 -3.80
N LYS A 492 -23.58 -13.60 -3.47
CA LYS A 492 -23.82 -12.58 -4.50
C LYS A 492 -22.46 -12.06 -4.94
N VAL A 493 -22.01 -12.48 -6.13
CA VAL A 493 -20.76 -12.01 -6.71
C VAL A 493 -20.99 -10.61 -7.28
N LEU A 494 -20.23 -9.63 -6.82
CA LEU A 494 -20.29 -8.24 -7.29
C LEU A 494 -19.22 -7.93 -8.33
N GLY A 495 -18.07 -8.58 -8.23
CA GLY A 495 -17.01 -8.46 -9.21
C GLY A 495 -15.83 -9.37 -8.89
N MET A 496 -15.13 -9.76 -9.95
CA MET A 496 -13.85 -10.44 -9.92
C MET A 496 -12.89 -9.76 -10.88
N LYS A 497 -11.72 -9.41 -10.40
CA LYS A 497 -10.65 -8.84 -11.21
C LYS A 497 -9.36 -9.61 -11.02
N LEU A 498 -8.93 -10.26 -12.09
CA LEU A 498 -7.57 -10.80 -12.16
C LEU A 498 -6.62 -9.71 -12.62
N TRP A 499 -5.60 -9.45 -11.84
CA TRP A 499 -4.44 -8.63 -12.17
C TRP A 499 -3.27 -9.56 -12.50
N PRO A 500 -2.93 -9.77 -13.79
CA PRO A 500 -1.86 -10.70 -14.17
C PRO A 500 -0.49 -10.27 -13.64
N THR A 501 -0.30 -8.96 -13.54
CA THR A 501 0.90 -8.30 -13.01
C THR A 501 0.47 -7.29 -11.95
N ALA A 502 0.31 -7.74 -10.69
CA ALA A 502 -0.31 -6.94 -9.65
C ALA A 502 0.69 -6.02 -8.91
N ILE A 503 1.28 -6.49 -7.83
CA ILE A 503 2.08 -5.68 -6.91
C ILE A 503 3.58 -5.96 -7.18
N PRO A 504 4.41 -4.92 -7.39
CA PRO A 504 5.86 -5.12 -7.52
C PRO A 504 6.44 -5.73 -6.25
N GLN A 505 7.25 -6.77 -6.42
CA GLN A 505 7.86 -7.49 -5.30
C GLN A 505 9.24 -6.92 -4.99
N TYR A 506 9.41 -6.41 -3.79
CA TYR A 506 10.67 -5.88 -3.28
C TYR A 506 11.51 -7.02 -2.70
N GLU A 507 11.97 -7.92 -3.57
CA GLU A 507 12.79 -9.07 -3.21
C GLU A 507 14.24 -8.64 -2.87
N LEU A 508 15.07 -9.56 -2.36
CA LEU A 508 16.49 -9.31 -2.15
C LEU A 508 17.15 -8.75 -3.42
N GLY A 509 17.98 -7.73 -3.29
CA GLY A 509 18.61 -7.01 -4.40
C GLY A 509 17.76 -5.91 -5.03
N HIS A 510 16.51 -5.70 -4.58
CA HIS A 510 15.65 -4.63 -5.10
C HIS A 510 16.27 -3.23 -4.98
N LEU A 511 16.93 -2.94 -3.85
CA LEU A 511 17.59 -1.65 -3.65
C LEU A 511 18.77 -1.43 -4.63
N ASP A 512 19.44 -2.50 -5.04
CA ASP A 512 20.50 -2.42 -6.06
C ASP A 512 19.92 -2.14 -7.44
N ILE A 513 18.73 -2.69 -7.76
CA ILE A 513 17.99 -2.37 -9.00
C ILE A 513 17.67 -0.88 -9.03
N ILE A 514 17.12 -0.34 -7.95
CA ILE A 514 16.76 1.09 -7.86
C ILE A 514 18.02 1.97 -8.00
N LYS A 515 19.10 1.62 -7.32
CA LYS A 515 20.37 2.35 -7.42
C LYS A 515 20.90 2.37 -8.86
N ARG A 516 20.89 1.23 -9.56
CA ARG A 516 21.29 1.16 -10.98
C ARG A 516 20.40 2.00 -11.87
N LEU A 517 19.09 2.01 -11.60
CA LEU A 517 18.15 2.87 -12.33
C LEU A 517 18.48 4.35 -12.15
N GLU A 518 18.82 4.79 -10.92
CA GLU A 518 19.27 6.15 -10.61
C GLU A 518 20.57 6.49 -11.33
N GLU A 519 21.51 5.55 -11.41
CA GLU A 519 22.77 5.71 -12.15
C GLU A 519 22.53 5.87 -13.67
N GLU A 520 21.55 5.16 -14.25
CA GLU A 520 21.18 5.32 -15.66
C GLU A 520 20.45 6.66 -15.90
N GLU A 521 19.49 7.03 -15.05
CA GLU A 521 18.79 8.31 -15.11
C GLU A 521 19.74 9.50 -15.04
N SER A 522 20.79 9.43 -14.22
CA SER A 522 21.78 10.52 -14.08
C SER A 522 22.56 10.84 -15.36
N LYS A 523 22.47 9.98 -16.38
CA LYS A 523 23.09 10.20 -17.71
C LYS A 523 22.19 10.99 -18.66
N VAL A 524 20.93 11.20 -18.28
CA VAL A 524 19.90 11.80 -19.16
C VAL A 524 19.09 12.84 -18.41
N ASP A 525 19.35 14.13 -18.66
CA ASP A 525 18.66 15.22 -17.97
C ASP A 525 17.17 15.29 -18.34
N GLY A 526 16.31 15.54 -17.35
CA GLY A 526 14.88 15.79 -17.51
C GLY A 526 14.03 14.53 -17.73
N LEU A 527 14.58 13.34 -17.49
CA LEU A 527 13.84 12.08 -17.53
C LEU A 527 13.90 11.40 -16.16
N TRP A 528 12.72 11.02 -15.63
CA TRP A 528 12.61 10.23 -14.41
C TRP A 528 11.69 9.03 -14.64
N VAL A 529 12.16 7.87 -14.19
CA VAL A 529 11.45 6.60 -14.27
C VAL A 529 10.99 6.23 -12.87
N CYS A 530 9.75 6.46 -12.60
CA CYS A 530 9.12 6.38 -11.29
C CYS A 530 7.97 5.37 -11.30
N GLY A 531 7.42 5.10 -10.13
CA GLY A 531 6.30 4.18 -9.96
C GLY A 531 6.31 3.55 -8.58
N ASN A 532 5.30 2.75 -8.30
CA ASN A 532 5.16 2.09 -7.01
C ASN A 532 6.26 1.06 -6.70
N TYR A 533 7.03 0.63 -7.68
CA TYR A 533 8.22 -0.22 -7.49
C TYR A 533 9.43 0.55 -6.92
N ARG A 534 9.38 1.88 -6.89
CA ARG A 534 10.43 2.77 -6.36
C ARG A 534 9.97 3.55 -5.13
N SER A 535 8.78 4.15 -5.20
CA SER A 535 8.27 5.09 -4.19
C SER A 535 7.46 4.45 -3.07
N GLY A 536 7.15 3.15 -3.16
CA GLY A 536 6.28 2.42 -2.24
C GLY A 536 4.96 2.01 -2.88
N VAL A 537 4.46 0.84 -2.48
CA VAL A 537 3.24 0.24 -3.06
C VAL A 537 1.96 0.77 -2.44
N ALA A 538 2.04 1.42 -1.29
CA ALA A 538 0.86 1.90 -0.58
C ALA A 538 0.28 3.17 -1.24
N PHE A 539 -1.05 3.28 -1.24
CA PHE A 539 -1.76 4.43 -1.78
C PHE A 539 -1.22 5.79 -1.27
N PRO A 540 -0.98 5.99 0.05
CA PRO A 540 -0.42 7.25 0.54
C PRO A 540 1.03 7.51 0.08
N ASP A 541 1.82 6.46 -0.13
CA ASP A 541 3.19 6.61 -0.63
C ASP A 541 3.16 7.14 -2.08
N CYS A 542 2.21 6.65 -2.90
CA CYS A 542 1.99 7.17 -4.26
C CYS A 542 1.55 8.63 -4.26
N VAL A 543 0.68 9.04 -3.33
CA VAL A 543 0.27 10.45 -3.17
C VAL A 543 1.44 11.32 -2.73
N THR A 544 2.20 10.87 -1.73
CA THR A 544 3.37 11.58 -1.20
C THR A 544 4.43 11.79 -2.29
N PHE A 545 4.67 10.75 -3.10
CA PHE A 545 5.55 10.82 -4.26
C PHE A 545 5.17 12.00 -5.19
N GLY A 546 3.88 12.18 -5.49
CA GLY A 546 3.41 13.26 -6.36
C GLY A 546 3.81 14.65 -5.84
N TYR A 547 3.74 14.88 -4.53
CA TYR A 547 4.18 16.13 -3.90
C TYR A 547 5.70 16.33 -3.93
N GLU A 548 6.44 15.29 -3.60
CA GLU A 548 7.90 15.35 -3.51
C GLU A 548 8.53 15.50 -4.89
N HIS A 549 8.09 14.70 -5.84
CA HIS A 549 8.67 14.69 -7.18
C HIS A 549 8.30 15.95 -8.01
N ALA A 550 7.14 16.55 -7.75
CA ALA A 550 6.80 17.84 -8.37
C ALA A 550 7.81 18.95 -8.04
N LYS A 551 8.45 18.91 -6.87
CA LYS A 551 9.53 19.85 -6.53
C LYS A 551 10.75 19.62 -7.42
N VAL A 552 11.16 18.35 -7.57
CA VAL A 552 12.32 17.95 -8.40
C VAL A 552 12.13 18.43 -9.84
N VAL A 553 10.95 18.18 -10.41
CA VAL A 553 10.63 18.63 -11.79
C VAL A 553 10.67 20.15 -11.91
N ARG A 554 10.07 20.88 -10.96
CA ARG A 554 10.09 22.36 -10.99
C ARG A 554 11.48 22.95 -10.82
N GLU A 555 12.31 22.36 -9.97
CA GLU A 555 13.72 22.76 -9.79
C GLU A 555 14.49 22.58 -11.10
N TYR A 556 14.34 21.46 -11.78
CA TYR A 556 14.94 21.21 -13.09
C TYR A 556 14.46 22.23 -14.15
N LEU A 557 13.16 22.53 -14.20
CA LEU A 557 12.60 23.44 -15.18
C LEU A 557 13.01 24.91 -14.95
N ALA A 558 13.36 25.27 -13.74
CA ALA A 558 13.79 26.62 -13.35
C ALA A 558 15.27 26.91 -13.63
N GLY A 559 16.11 25.89 -13.72
CA GLY A 559 17.55 26.02 -13.90
C GLY A 559 18.11 25.68 -15.20
#